data_6c19c17e557b6202bd00a092055d7e49
#
_entry.id   6c19c17e557b6202bd00a092055d7e49
#
_cell.length_a   1.000
_cell.length_b   1.000
_cell.length_c   1.000
_cell.angle_alpha   90.00
_cell.angle_beta   90.00
_cell.angle_gamma   90.00
#
_symmetry.space_group_name_H-M   'P 1'
#
loop_
_entity.id
_entity.type
_entity.pdbx_description
1 polymer ?
#
loop_
_entity_poly.entity_id
_entity_poly.type
_entity_poly.pdbx_seq_one_letter_code
_entity_poly.pdbx_strand_id
1 'polypeptide(L)'
;MKIIFFLTAIMLPAIAFSQNLNQKATDQKKNNEMLIGYCNRDGFKTIDSNFDSAYLAEYKVYRTDLATMKLLSQKLKGVNVTLVMATWCGDSKEWVPRFYKIMDELNFNHKKLTVICVDREKKAPGTIAAGLNVDKVPTFIFYRKKTELGRIIEVPSDLLEKDITVILSK
;
A
#
# COMPACT_ATOMS: atom_id res chain seq x y z
N MET A 1 25.75 7.76 -59.43
CA MET A 1 26.39 7.54 -58.14
C MET A 1 25.31 7.59 -57.08
N LYS A 2 24.80 6.43 -56.59
CA LYS A 2 23.71 6.33 -55.63
C LYS A 2 24.35 6.26 -54.24
N ILE A 3 24.11 7.28 -53.38
CA ILE A 3 24.58 7.31 -52.00
C ILE A 3 23.52 6.58 -51.17
N ILE A 4 23.88 5.45 -50.60
CA ILE A 4 23.04 4.67 -49.66
C ILE A 4 23.36 5.17 -48.26
N PHE A 5 22.40 5.87 -47.61
CA PHE A 5 22.45 6.23 -46.21
C PHE A 5 22.11 5.00 -45.37
N PHE A 6 23.10 4.47 -44.63
CA PHE A 6 22.86 3.49 -43.59
C PHE A 6 22.35 4.21 -42.35
N LEU A 7 21.09 4.02 -42.03
CA LEU A 7 20.48 4.49 -40.77
C LEU A 7 20.82 3.45 -39.69
N THR A 8 21.84 3.71 -38.90
CA THR A 8 22.16 2.89 -37.71
C THR A 8 21.15 3.24 -36.60
N ALA A 9 20.18 2.34 -36.35
CA ALA A 9 19.29 2.42 -35.20
C ALA A 9 20.09 2.14 -33.93
N ILE A 10 20.30 3.18 -33.11
CA ILE A 10 20.87 3.04 -31.78
C ILE A 10 19.80 2.45 -30.86
N MET A 11 19.88 1.14 -30.56
CA MET A 11 19.09 0.51 -29.52
C MET A 11 19.62 0.98 -28.16
N LEU A 12 18.94 1.92 -27.53
CA LEU A 12 19.16 2.25 -26.13
C LEU A 12 18.69 1.07 -25.26
N PRO A 13 19.54 0.53 -24.36
CA PRO A 13 19.07 -0.49 -23.44
C PRO A 13 18.01 0.11 -22.50
N ALA A 14 16.81 -0.46 -22.51
CA ALA A 14 15.81 -0.18 -21.50
C ALA A 14 16.34 -0.71 -20.16
N ILE A 15 16.81 0.18 -19.29
CA ILE A 15 17.17 -0.15 -17.91
C ILE A 15 15.84 -0.46 -17.21
N ALA A 16 15.49 -1.75 -17.14
CA ALA A 16 14.41 -2.22 -16.30
C ALA A 16 14.85 -2.01 -14.85
N PHE A 17 14.35 -0.97 -14.21
CA PHE A 17 14.43 -0.84 -12.75
C PHE A 17 13.61 -1.99 -12.16
N SER A 18 14.28 -3.09 -11.83
CA SER A 18 13.72 -4.11 -10.96
C SER A 18 13.47 -3.43 -9.61
N GLN A 19 12.20 -3.08 -9.33
CA GLN A 19 11.82 -2.59 -8.02
C GLN A 19 11.99 -3.75 -7.05
N ASN A 20 13.03 -3.69 -6.21
CA ASN A 20 13.25 -4.70 -5.19
C ASN A 20 12.10 -4.65 -4.19
N LEU A 21 11.22 -5.64 -4.26
CA LEU A 21 10.06 -5.78 -3.39
C LEU A 21 10.49 -6.28 -2.01
N ASN A 22 9.87 -5.79 -0.94
CA ASN A 22 10.08 -6.24 0.43
C ASN A 22 11.51 -6.03 0.95
N GLN A 23 12.13 -4.91 0.60
CA GLN A 23 13.45 -4.58 1.12
C GLN A 23 13.41 -4.41 2.64
N LYS A 24 14.49 -4.83 3.29
CA LYS A 24 14.69 -4.68 4.73
C LYS A 24 15.62 -3.52 5.04
N ALA A 25 15.35 -2.84 6.14
CA ALA A 25 16.21 -1.83 6.74
C ALA A 25 16.20 -2.00 8.26
N THR A 26 17.13 -1.35 8.95
CA THR A 26 17.15 -1.33 10.42
C THR A 26 16.40 -0.11 10.94
N ASP A 27 15.42 -0.34 11.82
CA ASP A 27 14.81 0.72 12.62
C ASP A 27 15.80 1.17 13.70
N GLN A 28 16.45 2.30 13.49
CA GLN A 28 17.48 2.83 14.37
C GLN A 28 16.97 3.09 15.81
N LYS A 29 15.66 3.32 16.00
CA LYS A 29 15.10 3.60 17.33
C LYS A 29 14.94 2.34 18.17
N LYS A 30 14.64 1.19 17.55
CA LYS A 30 14.38 -0.08 18.25
C LYS A 30 15.43 -1.15 17.97
N ASN A 31 16.37 -0.86 17.08
CA ASN A 31 17.42 -1.78 16.62
C ASN A 31 16.85 -3.14 16.16
N ASN A 32 15.73 -3.10 15.41
CA ASN A 32 15.12 -4.27 14.81
C ASN A 32 14.88 -4.06 13.31
N GLU A 33 14.51 -5.12 12.60
CA GLU A 33 14.21 -5.03 11.18
C GLU A 33 12.89 -4.29 10.92
N MET A 34 12.84 -3.53 9.83
CA MET A 34 11.63 -2.98 9.24
C MET A 34 11.65 -3.17 7.71
N LEU A 35 10.47 -3.19 7.08
CA LEU A 35 10.37 -3.10 5.63
C LEU A 35 10.49 -1.65 5.17
N ILE A 36 11.08 -1.47 3.99
CA ILE A 36 11.24 -0.16 3.33
C ILE A 36 10.99 -0.29 1.82
N GLY A 37 10.38 0.71 1.21
CA GLY A 37 10.09 0.69 -0.23
C GLY A 37 8.78 0.00 -0.59
N TYR A 38 8.68 -0.51 -1.81
CA TYR A 38 7.49 -1.27 -2.22
C TYR A 38 7.44 -2.62 -1.51
N CYS A 39 6.26 -2.94 -0.98
CA CYS A 39 6.03 -4.13 -0.18
C CYS A 39 4.77 -4.87 -0.62
N ASN A 40 4.66 -6.10 -0.17
CA ASN A 40 3.43 -6.87 -0.24
C ASN A 40 3.24 -7.67 1.06
N ARG A 41 2.13 -8.40 1.16
CA ARG A 41 1.79 -9.20 2.33
C ARG A 41 2.83 -10.28 2.66
N ASP A 42 3.56 -10.82 1.68
CA ASP A 42 4.57 -11.85 1.93
C ASP A 42 5.78 -11.26 2.67
N GLY A 43 6.12 -9.99 2.40
CA GLY A 43 7.18 -9.29 3.12
C GLY A 43 6.91 -9.18 4.62
N PHE A 44 5.65 -9.09 5.05
CA PHE A 44 5.31 -8.97 6.47
C PHE A 44 5.77 -10.17 7.30
N LYS A 45 5.87 -11.35 6.68
CA LYS A 45 6.33 -12.61 7.31
C LYS A 45 7.85 -12.72 7.40
N THR A 46 8.59 -11.85 6.72
CA THR A 46 10.04 -11.99 6.56
C THR A 46 10.86 -11.18 7.54
N ILE A 47 10.21 -10.33 8.35
CA ILE A 47 10.88 -9.43 9.30
C ILE A 47 10.70 -9.90 10.74
N ASP A 48 11.76 -9.75 11.51
CA ASP A 48 11.74 -10.01 12.96
C ASP A 48 11.25 -8.76 13.74
N SER A 49 9.97 -8.43 13.60
CA SER A 49 9.40 -7.20 14.16
C SER A 49 8.06 -7.39 14.89
N ASN A 50 7.66 -8.62 15.18
CA ASN A 50 6.32 -8.97 15.67
C ASN A 50 5.16 -8.36 14.85
N PHE A 51 5.43 -7.88 13.62
CA PHE A 51 4.39 -7.35 12.74
C PHE A 51 3.48 -8.47 12.26
N ASP A 52 4.04 -9.61 11.84
CA ASP A 52 3.27 -10.74 11.34
C ASP A 52 2.32 -11.31 12.40
N SER A 53 2.79 -11.48 13.63
CA SER A 53 1.95 -11.97 14.73
C SER A 53 0.79 -11.02 15.06
N ALA A 54 1.04 -9.72 15.10
CA ALA A 54 0.02 -8.70 15.29
C ALA A 54 -0.96 -8.67 14.11
N TYR A 55 -0.44 -8.76 12.88
CA TYR A 55 -1.24 -8.85 11.65
C TYR A 55 -2.20 -10.03 11.68
N LEU A 56 -1.72 -11.23 12.00
CA LEU A 56 -2.55 -12.43 12.07
C LEU A 56 -3.62 -12.34 13.15
N ALA A 57 -3.28 -11.79 14.32
CA ALA A 57 -4.21 -11.60 15.42
C ALA A 57 -5.35 -10.67 15.03
N GLU A 58 -5.05 -9.46 14.54
CA GLU A 58 -6.05 -8.46 14.13
C GLU A 58 -6.89 -8.93 12.95
N TYR A 59 -6.26 -9.53 11.93
CA TYR A 59 -6.98 -10.09 10.77
C TYR A 59 -8.00 -11.15 11.18
N LYS A 60 -7.66 -11.99 12.17
CA LYS A 60 -8.55 -13.07 12.66
C LYS A 60 -9.72 -12.53 13.47
N VAL A 61 -9.50 -11.52 14.30
CA VAL A 61 -10.53 -11.04 15.26
C VAL A 61 -11.44 -9.98 14.66
N TYR A 62 -10.99 -9.21 13.68
CA TYR A 62 -11.80 -8.16 13.05
C TYR A 62 -13.08 -8.75 12.43
N ARG A 63 -14.20 -8.09 12.68
CA ARG A 63 -15.51 -8.44 12.12
C ARG A 63 -16.05 -7.26 11.34
N THR A 64 -16.29 -7.47 10.07
CA THR A 64 -16.82 -6.46 9.16
C THR A 64 -18.32 -6.28 9.33
N ASP A 65 -18.84 -5.08 9.13
CA ASP A 65 -20.27 -4.82 9.07
C ASP A 65 -20.85 -5.26 7.72
N LEU A 66 -21.67 -6.29 7.73
CA LEU A 66 -22.21 -6.92 6.52
C LEU A 66 -23.01 -5.96 5.63
N ALA A 67 -23.76 -5.03 6.24
CA ALA A 67 -24.55 -4.06 5.49
C ALA A 67 -23.64 -3.08 4.74
N THR A 68 -22.65 -2.56 5.41
CA THR A 68 -21.63 -1.67 4.81
C THR A 68 -20.81 -2.41 3.74
N MET A 69 -20.43 -3.66 3.98
CA MET A 69 -19.68 -4.46 3.01
C MET A 69 -20.46 -4.66 1.70
N LYS A 70 -21.77 -4.89 1.78
CA LYS A 70 -22.63 -4.97 0.60
C LYS A 70 -22.65 -3.67 -0.21
N LEU A 71 -22.69 -2.52 0.45
CA LEU A 71 -22.61 -1.21 -0.22
C LEU A 71 -21.23 -0.98 -0.83
N LEU A 72 -20.18 -1.29 -0.07
CA LEU A 72 -18.80 -1.09 -0.47
C LEU A 72 -18.44 -1.94 -1.71
N SER A 73 -18.93 -3.17 -1.80
CA SER A 73 -18.69 -4.07 -2.95
C SER A 73 -19.07 -3.44 -4.29
N GLN A 74 -20.15 -2.66 -4.31
CA GLN A 74 -20.64 -2.00 -5.52
C GLN A 74 -19.78 -0.79 -5.94
N LYS A 75 -19.03 -0.21 -5.00
CA LYS A 75 -18.25 1.01 -5.20
C LYS A 75 -16.79 0.78 -5.56
N LEU A 76 -16.26 -0.43 -5.37
CA LEU A 76 -14.86 -0.78 -5.63
C LEU A 76 -14.49 -0.89 -7.11
N LYS A 77 -15.46 -0.89 -8.03
CA LYS A 77 -15.17 -0.99 -9.46
C LYS A 77 -14.31 0.19 -9.94
N GLY A 78 -13.16 -0.13 -10.54
CA GLY A 78 -12.24 0.88 -11.09
C GLY A 78 -11.41 1.63 -10.03
N VAL A 79 -11.49 1.22 -8.75
CA VAL A 79 -10.69 1.80 -7.66
C VAL A 79 -9.28 1.19 -7.65
N ASN A 80 -8.28 2.05 -7.45
CA ASN A 80 -6.93 1.68 -7.07
C ASN A 80 -6.65 2.25 -5.68
N VAL A 81 -5.83 1.55 -4.91
CA VAL A 81 -5.47 1.98 -3.55
C VAL A 81 -3.96 2.07 -3.43
N THR A 82 -3.48 3.14 -2.80
CA THR A 82 -2.11 3.23 -2.30
C THR A 82 -2.15 3.23 -0.78
N LEU A 83 -1.50 2.26 -0.18
CA LEU A 83 -1.30 2.15 1.26
C LEU A 83 0.13 2.57 1.59
N VAL A 84 0.29 3.65 2.33
CA VAL A 84 1.58 4.00 2.94
C VAL A 84 1.52 3.58 4.40
N MET A 85 2.46 2.74 4.81
CA MET A 85 2.46 2.13 6.13
C MET A 85 3.88 1.98 6.69
N ALA A 86 3.98 1.58 7.95
CA ALA A 86 5.27 1.23 8.54
C ALA A 86 5.15 0.01 9.45
N THR A 87 6.06 -0.94 9.31
CA THR A 87 6.07 -2.17 10.13
C THR A 87 6.44 -1.92 11.60
N TRP A 88 7.05 -0.77 11.89
CA TRP A 88 7.35 -0.30 13.25
C TRP A 88 6.17 0.44 13.91
N CYS A 89 5.11 0.81 13.18
CA CYS A 89 3.99 1.62 13.68
C CYS A 89 2.90 0.75 14.30
N GLY A 90 2.40 1.15 15.48
CA GLY A 90 1.30 0.47 16.19
C GLY A 90 0.01 0.50 15.38
N ASP A 91 -0.38 1.68 14.90
CA ASP A 91 -1.61 1.84 14.12
C ASP A 91 -1.57 1.05 12.81
N SER A 92 -0.38 0.94 12.18
CA SER A 92 -0.22 0.05 11.01
C SER A 92 -0.44 -1.43 11.37
N LYS A 93 -0.01 -1.86 12.57
CA LYS A 93 -0.24 -3.24 13.03
C LYS A 93 -1.71 -3.54 13.27
N GLU A 94 -2.49 -2.54 13.63
CA GLU A 94 -3.93 -2.64 13.86
C GLU A 94 -4.74 -2.50 12.57
N TRP A 95 -4.55 -1.40 11.84
CA TRP A 95 -5.45 -1.05 10.73
C TRP A 95 -5.12 -1.70 9.40
N VAL A 96 -3.86 -2.05 9.16
CA VAL A 96 -3.47 -2.72 7.90
C VAL A 96 -4.09 -4.13 7.78
N PRO A 97 -4.04 -5.01 8.78
CA PRO A 97 -4.70 -6.31 8.70
C PRO A 97 -6.23 -6.20 8.57
N ARG A 98 -6.87 -5.23 9.25
CA ARG A 98 -8.31 -4.97 9.10
C ARG A 98 -8.67 -4.54 7.68
N PHE A 99 -7.86 -3.66 7.08
CA PHE A 99 -7.99 -3.28 5.69
C PHE A 99 -7.89 -4.49 4.76
N TYR A 100 -6.87 -5.33 4.94
CA TYR A 100 -6.73 -6.54 4.13
C TYR A 100 -7.90 -7.50 4.31
N LYS A 101 -8.44 -7.63 5.52
CA LYS A 101 -9.64 -8.44 5.80
C LYS A 101 -10.84 -7.97 4.97
N ILE A 102 -11.10 -6.65 4.96
CA ILE A 102 -12.16 -6.03 4.16
C ILE A 102 -11.94 -6.31 2.67
N MET A 103 -10.72 -6.08 2.18
CA MET A 103 -10.40 -6.26 0.75
C MET A 103 -10.48 -7.72 0.30
N ASP A 104 -10.07 -8.66 1.15
CA ASP A 104 -10.15 -10.09 0.87
C ASP A 104 -11.61 -10.58 0.83
N GLU A 105 -12.43 -10.18 1.80
CA GLU A 105 -13.86 -10.52 1.82
C GLU A 105 -14.63 -9.95 0.61
N LEU A 106 -14.17 -8.83 0.06
CA LEU A 106 -14.73 -8.22 -1.14
C LEU A 106 -14.09 -8.74 -2.45
N ASN A 107 -13.18 -9.72 -2.38
CA ASN A 107 -12.43 -10.23 -3.52
C ASN A 107 -11.76 -9.11 -4.33
N PHE A 108 -11.23 -8.10 -3.63
CA PHE A 108 -10.53 -6.98 -4.28
C PHE A 108 -9.28 -7.47 -5.01
N ASN A 109 -9.09 -7.01 -6.24
CA ASN A 109 -7.91 -7.37 -7.02
C ASN A 109 -6.66 -6.66 -6.45
N HIS A 110 -5.83 -7.40 -5.71
CA HIS A 110 -4.61 -6.87 -5.08
C HIS A 110 -3.56 -6.31 -6.06
N LYS A 111 -3.67 -6.57 -7.38
CA LYS A 111 -2.86 -5.88 -8.39
C LYS A 111 -3.18 -4.38 -8.50
N LYS A 112 -4.31 -3.95 -7.91
CA LYS A 112 -4.72 -2.54 -7.80
C LYS A 112 -4.37 -1.92 -6.45
N LEU A 113 -3.66 -2.65 -5.59
CA LEU A 113 -3.15 -2.19 -4.31
C LEU A 113 -1.63 -1.99 -4.42
N THR A 114 -1.19 -0.75 -4.25
CA THR A 114 0.22 -0.42 -4.09
C THR A 114 0.50 -0.25 -2.60
N VAL A 115 1.46 -0.97 -2.05
CA VAL A 115 1.88 -0.84 -0.65
C VAL A 115 3.30 -0.29 -0.60
N ILE A 116 3.48 0.74 0.20
CA ILE A 116 4.78 1.39 0.43
C ILE A 116 5.04 1.39 1.93
N CYS A 117 6.12 0.73 2.32
CA CYS A 117 6.63 0.76 3.68
C CYS A 117 7.64 1.90 3.83
N VAL A 118 7.49 2.71 4.88
CA VAL A 118 8.31 3.90 5.13
C VAL A 118 9.10 3.79 6.43
N ASP A 119 10.19 4.52 6.48
CA ASP A 119 10.99 4.73 7.70
C ASP A 119 10.28 5.67 8.70
N ARG A 120 10.96 6.02 9.81
CA ARG A 120 10.39 6.89 10.85
C ARG A 120 10.21 8.34 10.40
N GLU A 121 10.90 8.74 9.34
CA GLU A 121 10.77 10.06 8.71
C GLU A 121 9.74 10.06 7.56
N LYS A 122 9.01 8.95 7.38
CA LYS A 122 8.02 8.70 6.30
C LYS A 122 8.64 8.72 4.92
N LYS A 123 9.92 8.36 4.83
CA LYS A 123 10.65 8.24 3.57
C LYS A 123 10.69 6.79 3.09
N ALA A 124 10.65 6.62 1.78
CA ALA A 124 10.85 5.35 1.09
C ALA A 124 11.53 5.64 -0.26
N PRO A 125 12.88 5.74 -0.28
CA PRO A 125 13.61 6.02 -1.50
C PRO A 125 13.28 5.07 -2.64
N GLY A 126 13.24 5.58 -3.87
CA GLY A 126 12.89 4.78 -5.05
C GLY A 126 11.40 4.49 -5.23
N THR A 127 10.53 5.08 -4.39
CA THR A 127 9.07 4.96 -4.51
C THR A 127 8.41 6.31 -4.79
N ILE A 128 7.09 6.28 -4.99
CA ILE A 128 6.27 7.49 -5.16
C ILE A 128 5.93 8.18 -3.82
N ALA A 129 6.38 7.66 -2.67
CA ALA A 129 6.01 8.15 -1.35
C ALA A 129 6.21 9.66 -1.16
N ALA A 130 7.32 10.21 -1.66
CA ALA A 130 7.64 11.64 -1.54
C ALA A 130 6.58 12.56 -2.17
N GLY A 131 5.90 12.10 -3.24
CA GLY A 131 4.85 12.87 -3.91
C GLY A 131 3.46 12.71 -3.30
N LEU A 132 3.28 11.85 -2.28
CA LEU A 132 1.98 11.56 -1.71
C LEU A 132 1.61 12.47 -0.52
N ASN A 133 2.54 13.29 -0.02
CA ASN A 133 2.35 14.17 1.14
C ASN A 133 1.76 13.41 2.35
N VAL A 134 2.44 12.34 2.76
CA VAL A 134 2.03 11.50 3.89
C VAL A 134 2.88 11.79 5.12
N ASP A 135 2.27 12.39 6.14
CA ASP A 135 2.91 12.72 7.40
C ASP A 135 2.69 11.66 8.49
N LYS A 136 1.66 10.84 8.33
CA LYS A 136 1.23 9.85 9.31
C LYS A 136 0.95 8.50 8.67
N VAL A 137 1.14 7.41 9.42
CA VAL A 137 0.95 6.04 8.93
C VAL A 137 0.16 5.18 9.92
N PRO A 138 -0.73 4.29 9.40
CA PRO A 138 -1.00 4.05 7.99
C PRO A 138 -1.80 5.17 7.34
N THR A 139 -1.61 5.38 6.04
CA THR A 139 -2.48 6.22 5.22
C THR A 139 -2.98 5.42 4.04
N PHE A 140 -4.30 5.29 3.91
CA PHE A 140 -4.98 4.60 2.82
C PHE A 140 -5.51 5.64 1.83
N ILE A 141 -5.00 5.67 0.60
CA ILE A 141 -5.35 6.64 -0.43
C ILE A 141 -6.11 5.94 -1.54
N PHE A 142 -7.31 6.41 -1.84
CA PHE A 142 -8.20 5.80 -2.81
C PHE A 142 -8.26 6.64 -4.08
N TYR A 143 -8.10 5.98 -5.24
CA TYR A 143 -8.11 6.63 -6.55
C TYR A 143 -9.13 5.98 -7.48
N ARG A 144 -9.76 6.80 -8.34
CA ARG A 144 -10.45 6.30 -9.53
C ARG A 144 -9.78 6.89 -10.75
N LYS A 145 -9.26 6.03 -11.63
CA LYS A 145 -8.32 6.41 -12.69
C LYS A 145 -7.08 7.05 -12.06
N LYS A 146 -6.81 8.34 -12.27
CA LYS A 146 -5.68 9.10 -11.68
C LYS A 146 -6.11 10.13 -10.64
N THR A 147 -7.41 10.23 -10.34
CA THR A 147 -7.97 11.22 -9.42
C THR A 147 -8.09 10.61 -8.03
N GLU A 148 -7.51 11.26 -7.03
CA GLU A 148 -7.72 10.91 -5.63
C GLU A 148 -9.16 11.22 -5.23
N LEU A 149 -9.86 10.21 -4.68
CA LEU A 149 -11.21 10.34 -4.16
C LEU A 149 -11.19 10.79 -2.69
N GLY A 150 -10.15 10.42 -1.97
CA GLY A 150 -9.92 10.73 -0.58
C GLY A 150 -8.96 9.75 0.08
N ARG A 151 -8.67 10.00 1.36
CA ARG A 151 -7.74 9.16 2.14
C ARG A 151 -8.21 9.00 3.58
N ILE A 152 -7.79 7.92 4.23
CA ILE A 152 -7.91 7.68 5.67
C ILE A 152 -6.51 7.76 6.24
N ILE A 153 -6.32 8.60 7.27
CA ILE A 153 -5.03 8.89 7.88
C ILE A 153 -5.02 8.35 9.31
N GLU A 154 -4.09 7.47 9.61
CA GLU A 154 -3.93 6.75 10.88
C GLU A 154 -5.18 5.94 11.26
N VAL A 155 -6.10 6.54 11.96
CA VAL A 155 -7.28 5.90 12.55
C VAL A 155 -8.53 6.35 11.79
N PRO A 156 -9.41 5.43 11.38
CA PRO A 156 -10.69 5.80 10.80
C PRO A 156 -11.58 6.50 11.81
N SER A 157 -12.55 7.29 11.33
CA SER A 157 -13.49 8.04 12.16
C SER A 157 -14.62 7.17 12.71
N ASP A 158 -14.91 6.06 12.04
CA ASP A 158 -15.89 5.02 12.42
C ASP A 158 -15.28 3.65 12.04
N LEU A 159 -16.10 2.67 11.69
CA LEU A 159 -15.61 1.42 11.11
C LEU A 159 -14.87 1.71 9.79
N LEU A 160 -13.74 1.03 9.57
CA LEU A 160 -12.89 1.28 8.41
C LEU A 160 -13.65 1.14 7.09
N GLU A 161 -14.51 0.12 6.95
CA GLU A 161 -15.34 -0.09 5.76
C GLU A 161 -16.39 1.01 5.56
N LYS A 162 -16.86 1.66 6.62
CA LYS A 162 -17.76 2.82 6.52
C LYS A 162 -17.04 4.04 5.95
N ASP A 163 -15.87 4.36 6.48
CA ASP A 163 -15.05 5.48 5.98
C ASP A 163 -14.67 5.28 4.52
N ILE A 164 -14.27 4.05 4.13
CA ILE A 164 -14.01 3.70 2.73
C ILE A 164 -15.27 3.93 1.88
N THR A 165 -16.43 3.48 2.36
CA THR A 165 -17.71 3.64 1.65
C THR A 165 -18.05 5.10 1.42
N VAL A 166 -17.84 5.97 2.41
CA VAL A 166 -18.05 7.42 2.30
C VAL A 166 -17.12 8.02 1.25
N ILE A 167 -15.83 7.69 1.28
CA ILE A 167 -14.83 8.16 0.29
C ILE A 167 -15.24 7.75 -1.13
N LEU A 168 -15.64 6.50 -1.33
CA LEU A 168 -15.97 5.96 -2.65
C LEU A 168 -17.36 6.38 -3.15
N SER A 169 -18.13 7.11 -2.34
CA SER A 169 -19.45 7.66 -2.72
C SER A 169 -19.37 9.03 -3.39
N LYS A 170 -18.20 9.64 -3.38
CA LYS A 170 -17.88 10.88 -4.11
C LYS A 170 -17.63 10.55 -5.58
#